data_e315e5852ffb9d6f5084040e1fb2d2d6
#
_entry.id   e315e5852ffb9d6f5084040e1fb2d2d6
#
_cell.length_a   1.000
_cell.length_b   1.000
_cell.length_c   1.000
_cell.angle_alpha   90.00
_cell.angle_beta   90.00
_cell.angle_gamma   90.00
#
_symmetry.space_group_name_H-M   'P 1'
#
loop_
_entity.id
_entity.type
_entity.pdbx_description
1 polymer ?
#
loop_
_entity_poly.entity_id
_entity_poly.type
_entity_poly.pdbx_seq_one_letter_code
_entity_poly.pdbx_strand_id
1 'polypeptide(L)'
;SAPTTATYILWGLGALVLFTFGPVNAGCTYIIKNLVKGEPVFLWQDFKATIKSGWKQSLPFGILDLLMVGLCSFSLYSYYYNYSRYYVLFYCMLIVIMLYSFMRFYIYTIMVTFDISLPKIIKNAAIFSILGFGRNFIMLLGILMLILLTGALGSVFVPLGVISIFMILFSSCAFMGMYAAYPKIKKYMIDPYYSGREEPDEESGAESEPN
;
A
#
# COMPACT_ATOMS: atom_id res chain seq x y z
N SER A 1 29.23 -19.94 -19.64
CA SER A 1 28.25 -21.04 -19.63
C SER A 1 26.92 -20.48 -20.11
N ALA A 2 26.29 -21.17 -21.09
CA ALA A 2 24.96 -20.78 -21.58
C ALA A 2 23.93 -20.92 -20.44
N PRO A 3 22.91 -20.01 -20.36
CA PRO A 3 21.89 -20.10 -19.35
C PRO A 3 21.12 -21.41 -19.48
N THR A 4 20.90 -22.07 -18.36
CA THR A 4 20.15 -23.33 -18.30
C THR A 4 18.65 -23.07 -18.43
N THR A 5 17.85 -24.09 -18.79
CA THR A 5 16.37 -23.97 -18.88
C THR A 5 15.77 -23.40 -17.60
N ALA A 6 16.32 -23.76 -16.43
CA ALA A 6 15.92 -23.20 -15.14
C ALA A 6 16.13 -21.67 -15.04
N THR A 7 17.19 -21.15 -15.65
CA THR A 7 17.48 -19.71 -15.68
C THR A 7 16.42 -18.96 -16.50
N TYR A 8 15.99 -19.49 -17.65
CA TYR A 8 14.91 -18.87 -18.44
C TYR A 8 13.57 -18.90 -17.73
N ILE A 9 13.25 -19.99 -17.00
CA ILE A 9 12.03 -20.06 -16.18
C ILE A 9 12.07 -19.01 -15.06
N LEU A 10 13.20 -18.84 -14.37
CA LEU A 10 13.36 -17.83 -13.32
C LEU A 10 13.21 -16.41 -13.87
N TRP A 11 13.75 -16.12 -15.05
CA TRP A 11 13.60 -14.81 -15.69
C TRP A 11 12.15 -14.55 -16.10
N GLY A 12 11.46 -15.57 -16.64
CA GLY A 12 10.05 -15.48 -17.00
C GLY A 12 9.16 -15.21 -15.79
N LEU A 13 9.39 -15.91 -14.68
CA LEU A 13 8.70 -15.68 -13.41
C LEU A 13 9.00 -14.28 -12.84
N GLY A 14 10.26 -13.85 -12.88
CA GLY A 14 10.65 -12.50 -12.46
C GLY A 14 9.96 -11.41 -13.27
N ALA A 15 9.92 -11.56 -14.59
CA ALA A 15 9.20 -10.63 -15.46
C ALA A 15 7.70 -10.60 -15.15
N LEU A 16 7.08 -11.78 -14.94
CA LEU A 16 5.66 -11.87 -14.57
C LEU A 16 5.38 -11.14 -13.26
N VAL A 17 6.22 -11.29 -12.25
CA VAL A 17 6.08 -10.56 -10.98
C VAL A 17 6.22 -9.05 -11.20
N LEU A 18 7.20 -8.60 -11.99
CA LEU A 18 7.39 -7.17 -12.30
C LEU A 18 6.15 -6.54 -12.93
N PHE A 19 5.50 -7.23 -13.88
CA PHE A 19 4.33 -6.70 -14.57
C PHE A 19 3.03 -6.82 -13.77
N THR A 20 2.91 -7.81 -12.88
CA THR A 20 1.67 -8.04 -12.14
C THR A 20 1.64 -7.40 -10.76
N PHE A 21 2.79 -7.10 -10.16
CA PHE A 21 2.89 -6.65 -8.77
C PHE A 21 2.08 -5.38 -8.48
N GLY A 22 2.26 -4.33 -9.28
CA GLY A 22 1.52 -3.07 -9.12
C GLY A 22 0.00 -3.23 -9.28
N PRO A 23 -0.47 -3.76 -10.43
CA PRO A 23 -1.89 -3.97 -10.67
C PRO A 23 -2.58 -4.88 -9.65
N VAL A 24 -1.92 -5.95 -9.21
CA VAL A 24 -2.45 -6.85 -8.17
C VAL A 24 -2.59 -6.12 -6.83
N ASN A 25 -1.57 -5.36 -6.41
CA ASN A 25 -1.67 -4.56 -5.17
C ASN A 25 -2.80 -3.53 -5.25
N ALA A 26 -2.99 -2.86 -6.39
CA ALA A 26 -4.09 -1.92 -6.59
C ALA A 26 -5.47 -2.63 -6.48
N GLY A 27 -5.63 -3.78 -7.15
CA GLY A 27 -6.86 -4.57 -7.07
C GLY A 27 -7.18 -5.03 -5.64
N CYS A 28 -6.19 -5.57 -4.92
CA CYS A 28 -6.36 -5.96 -3.52
C CYS A 28 -6.71 -4.77 -2.62
N THR A 29 -6.05 -3.62 -2.83
CA THR A 29 -6.30 -2.39 -2.07
C THR A 29 -7.73 -1.88 -2.27
N TYR A 30 -8.25 -1.94 -3.49
CA TYR A 30 -9.63 -1.55 -3.79
C TYR A 30 -10.63 -2.41 -3.03
N ILE A 31 -10.46 -3.73 -3.05
CA ILE A 31 -11.33 -4.68 -2.33
C ILE A 31 -11.32 -4.38 -0.83
N ILE A 32 -10.12 -4.27 -0.23
CA ILE A 32 -9.97 -4.04 1.21
C ILE A 32 -10.54 -2.68 1.61
N LYS A 33 -10.37 -1.65 0.78
CA LYS A 33 -10.97 -0.34 0.99
C LYS A 33 -12.49 -0.42 1.10
N ASN A 34 -13.14 -1.10 0.17
CA ASN A 34 -14.60 -1.23 0.17
C ASN A 34 -15.09 -2.10 1.34
N LEU A 35 -14.37 -3.17 1.70
CA LEU A 35 -14.66 -3.96 2.90
C LEU A 35 -14.57 -3.12 4.19
N VAL A 36 -13.55 -2.27 4.32
CA VAL A 36 -13.41 -1.37 5.49
C VAL A 36 -14.51 -0.30 5.53
N LYS A 37 -15.02 0.11 4.38
CA LYS A 37 -16.19 1.00 4.27
C LYS A 37 -17.52 0.33 4.59
N GLY A 38 -17.58 -1.00 4.58
CA GLY A 38 -18.83 -1.75 4.67
C GLY A 38 -19.64 -1.77 3.37
N GLU A 39 -19.01 -1.46 2.23
CA GLU A 39 -19.63 -1.51 0.90
C GLU A 39 -19.66 -2.96 0.37
N PRO A 40 -20.71 -3.36 -0.39
CA PRO A 40 -20.74 -4.68 -1.00
C PRO A 40 -19.61 -4.85 -2.02
N VAL A 41 -18.95 -6.00 -2.01
CA VAL A 41 -17.80 -6.30 -2.87
C VAL A 41 -17.99 -7.59 -3.61
N PHE A 42 -17.90 -7.54 -4.94
CA PHE A 42 -17.82 -8.71 -5.81
C PHE A 42 -16.35 -9.04 -6.10
N LEU A 43 -15.72 -9.80 -5.21
CA LEU A 43 -14.27 -10.01 -5.14
C LEU A 43 -13.58 -10.15 -6.49
N TRP A 44 -14.05 -11.09 -7.32
CA TRP A 44 -13.42 -11.40 -8.60
C TRP A 44 -13.71 -10.37 -9.69
N GLN A 45 -14.91 -9.84 -9.72
CA GLN A 45 -15.36 -8.86 -10.71
C GLN A 45 -14.67 -7.51 -10.45
N ASP A 46 -14.71 -7.03 -9.21
CA ASP A 46 -14.12 -5.75 -8.80
C ASP A 46 -12.60 -5.76 -8.90
N PHE A 47 -11.97 -6.90 -8.55
CA PHE A 47 -10.54 -7.10 -8.72
C PHE A 47 -10.10 -6.93 -10.18
N LYS A 48 -10.76 -7.65 -11.11
CA LYS A 48 -10.46 -7.55 -12.54
C LYS A 48 -10.75 -6.16 -13.11
N ALA A 49 -11.87 -5.56 -12.73
CA ALA A 49 -12.24 -4.22 -13.18
C ALA A 49 -11.22 -3.17 -12.76
N THR A 50 -10.76 -3.23 -11.49
CA THR A 50 -9.73 -2.30 -10.97
C THR A 50 -8.39 -2.48 -11.67
N ILE A 51 -7.95 -3.72 -11.91
CA ILE A 51 -6.72 -3.98 -12.68
C ILE A 51 -6.86 -3.40 -14.08
N LYS A 52 -7.98 -3.65 -14.76
CA LYS A 52 -8.18 -3.21 -16.16
C LYS A 52 -8.28 -1.69 -16.29
N SER A 53 -8.89 -0.99 -15.34
CA SER A 53 -9.00 0.48 -15.37
C SER A 53 -7.73 1.18 -14.93
N GLY A 54 -7.06 0.68 -13.87
CA GLY A 54 -5.93 1.33 -13.22
C GLY A 54 -4.53 0.90 -13.69
N TRP A 55 -4.41 -0.01 -14.65
CA TRP A 55 -3.11 -0.62 -15.01
C TRP A 55 -2.06 0.39 -15.49
N LYS A 56 -2.49 1.46 -16.18
CA LYS A 56 -1.59 2.51 -16.68
C LYS A 56 -0.87 3.28 -15.60
N GLN A 57 -1.44 3.36 -14.41
CA GLN A 57 -0.82 4.02 -13.25
C GLN A 57 -0.19 3.00 -12.29
N SER A 58 -0.85 1.87 -12.05
CA SER A 58 -0.38 0.87 -11.10
C SER A 58 0.83 0.08 -11.58
N LEU A 59 0.97 -0.15 -12.89
CA LEU A 59 2.11 -0.88 -13.44
C LEU A 59 3.42 -0.10 -13.29
N PRO A 60 3.56 1.16 -13.78
CA PRO A 60 4.81 1.90 -13.62
C PRO A 60 5.14 2.15 -12.15
N PHE A 61 4.13 2.41 -11.31
CA PHE A 61 4.36 2.52 -9.88
C PHE A 61 4.80 1.19 -9.26
N GLY A 62 4.20 0.06 -9.65
CA GLY A 62 4.60 -1.27 -9.16
C GLY A 62 6.05 -1.63 -9.47
N ILE A 63 6.54 -1.27 -10.66
CA ILE A 63 7.96 -1.45 -11.03
C ILE A 63 8.85 -0.57 -10.14
N LEU A 64 8.48 0.70 -9.96
CA LEU A 64 9.22 1.62 -9.09
C LEU A 64 9.21 1.15 -7.64
N ASP A 65 8.09 0.66 -7.14
CA ASP A 65 7.94 0.10 -5.78
C ASP A 65 8.86 -1.11 -5.57
N LEU A 66 8.90 -2.04 -6.53
CA LEU A 66 9.80 -3.21 -6.45
C LEU A 66 11.28 -2.80 -6.49
N LEU A 67 11.64 -1.81 -7.31
CA LEU A 67 13.00 -1.27 -7.34
C LEU A 67 13.36 -0.62 -6.00
N MET A 68 12.48 0.19 -5.44
CA MET A 68 12.69 0.83 -4.13
C MET A 68 12.84 -0.20 -3.01
N VAL A 69 11.97 -1.22 -2.97
CA VAL A 69 12.05 -2.31 -1.98
C VAL A 69 13.36 -3.08 -2.16
N GLY A 70 13.76 -3.38 -3.41
CA GLY A 70 15.01 -4.07 -3.72
C GLY A 70 16.24 -3.27 -3.27
N LEU A 71 16.30 -1.97 -3.61
CA LEU A 71 17.39 -1.08 -3.19
C LEU A 71 17.46 -0.94 -1.67
N CYS A 72 16.32 -0.75 -1.00
CA CYS A 72 16.25 -0.68 0.46
C CYS A 72 16.74 -1.97 1.13
N SER A 73 16.31 -3.13 0.61
CA SER A 73 16.72 -4.44 1.14
C SER A 73 18.21 -4.69 0.93
N PHE A 74 18.74 -4.36 -0.26
CA PHE A 74 20.17 -4.48 -0.56
C PHE A 74 21.03 -3.55 0.32
N SER A 75 20.59 -2.30 0.50
CA SER A 75 21.30 -1.34 1.36
C SER A 75 21.29 -1.80 2.81
N LEU A 76 20.15 -2.26 3.32
CA LEU A 76 20.03 -2.77 4.69
C LEU A 76 20.94 -3.97 4.91
N TYR A 77 20.96 -4.93 3.96
CA TYR A 77 21.86 -6.08 4.01
C TYR A 77 23.33 -5.67 4.01
N SER A 78 23.72 -4.74 3.14
CA SER A 78 25.10 -4.25 3.04
C SER A 78 25.56 -3.53 4.32
N TYR A 79 24.69 -2.74 4.94
CA TYR A 79 25.00 -2.05 6.20
C TYR A 79 25.00 -3.02 7.39
N TYR A 80 24.15 -4.03 7.39
CA TYR A 80 24.17 -5.08 8.41
C TYR A 80 25.47 -5.88 8.35
N TYR A 81 25.90 -6.30 7.15
CA TYR A 81 27.14 -7.05 6.97
C TYR A 81 28.40 -6.28 7.39
N ASN A 82 28.41 -4.97 7.18
CA ASN A 82 29.49 -4.08 7.58
C ASN A 82 29.11 -3.21 8.80
N TYR A 83 28.37 -3.77 9.75
CA TYR A 83 27.75 -3.02 10.85
C TYR A 83 28.75 -2.18 11.66
N SER A 84 29.92 -2.71 12.00
CA SER A 84 30.95 -1.99 12.75
C SER A 84 31.39 -0.67 12.11
N ARG A 85 31.30 -0.56 10.77
CA ARG A 85 31.68 0.64 10.02
C ARG A 85 30.50 1.56 9.73
N TYR A 86 29.30 0.99 9.52
CA TYR A 86 28.14 1.71 9.01
C TYR A 86 26.93 1.67 9.94
N TYR A 87 27.12 1.52 11.26
CA TYR A 87 26.04 1.39 12.21
C TYR A 87 25.04 2.57 12.17
N VAL A 88 25.51 3.81 11.99
CA VAL A 88 24.63 4.98 11.87
C VAL A 88 23.75 4.88 10.61
N LEU A 89 24.35 4.51 9.46
CA LEU A 89 23.62 4.34 8.20
C LEU A 89 22.61 3.20 8.27
N PHE A 90 22.90 2.14 9.03
CA PHE A 90 21.98 1.04 9.27
C PHE A 90 20.70 1.55 9.96
N TYR A 91 20.81 2.32 11.04
CA TYR A 91 19.64 2.87 11.72
C TYR A 91 18.90 3.92 10.89
N CYS A 92 19.62 4.79 10.17
CA CYS A 92 18.99 5.71 9.23
C CYS A 92 18.19 4.97 8.17
N MET A 93 18.71 3.84 7.65
CA MET A 93 18.01 3.05 6.64
C MET A 93 16.75 2.38 7.18
N LEU A 94 16.76 1.93 8.45
CA LEU A 94 15.54 1.42 9.11
C LEU A 94 14.43 2.49 9.17
N ILE A 95 14.78 3.75 9.47
CA ILE A 95 13.83 4.87 9.49
C ILE A 95 13.28 5.13 8.08
N VAL A 96 14.13 5.12 7.06
CA VAL A 96 13.73 5.30 5.66
C VAL A 96 12.76 4.20 5.22
N ILE A 97 13.07 2.94 5.53
CA ILE A 97 12.20 1.79 5.23
C ILE A 97 10.85 1.92 5.93
N MET A 98 10.84 2.33 7.19
CA MET A 98 9.62 2.55 7.96
C MET A 98 8.73 3.64 7.31
N LEU A 99 9.31 4.80 6.99
CA LEU A 99 8.59 5.90 6.35
C LEU A 99 8.09 5.52 4.95
N TYR A 100 8.91 4.83 4.17
CA TYR A 100 8.52 4.32 2.85
C TYR A 100 7.37 3.31 2.94
N SER A 101 7.39 2.41 3.92
CA SER A 101 6.33 1.45 4.16
C SER A 101 4.99 2.15 4.48
N PHE A 102 5.02 3.20 5.30
CA PHE A 102 3.83 4.01 5.57
C PHE A 102 3.32 4.67 4.30
N MET A 103 4.20 5.35 3.54
CA MET A 103 3.86 6.04 2.31
C MET A 103 3.22 5.10 1.28
N ARG A 104 3.71 3.85 1.18
CA ARG A 104 3.23 2.83 0.24
C ARG A 104 1.75 2.51 0.45
N PHE A 105 1.28 2.37 1.69
CA PHE A 105 -0.15 2.13 1.97
C PHE A 105 -1.03 3.29 1.49
N TYR A 106 -0.59 4.54 1.69
CA TYR A 106 -1.32 5.70 1.19
C TYR A 106 -1.34 5.79 -0.32
N ILE A 107 -0.23 5.48 -1.01
CA ILE A 107 -0.15 5.55 -2.48
C ILE A 107 -1.19 4.66 -3.14
N TYR A 108 -1.23 3.38 -2.79
CA TYR A 108 -2.21 2.45 -3.37
C TYR A 108 -3.64 2.84 -3.02
N THR A 109 -3.89 3.30 -1.80
CA THR A 109 -5.24 3.73 -1.39
C THR A 109 -5.71 4.97 -2.15
N ILE A 110 -4.85 5.97 -2.34
CA ILE A 110 -5.17 7.18 -3.12
C ILE A 110 -5.35 6.82 -4.58
N MET A 111 -4.49 5.97 -5.15
CA MET A 111 -4.54 5.53 -6.53
C MET A 111 -5.87 4.86 -6.91
N VAL A 112 -6.44 4.04 -6.01
CA VAL A 112 -7.72 3.35 -6.26
C VAL A 112 -8.94 4.18 -5.83
N THR A 113 -8.74 5.37 -5.29
CA THR A 113 -9.83 6.23 -4.82
C THR A 113 -10.02 7.46 -5.69
N PHE A 114 -8.93 8.01 -6.25
CA PHE A 114 -8.94 9.25 -7.00
C PHE A 114 -8.26 9.08 -8.36
N ASP A 115 -8.85 9.73 -9.38
CA ASP A 115 -8.25 9.80 -10.71
C ASP A 115 -7.35 11.05 -10.82
N ILE A 116 -6.17 10.97 -10.21
CA ILE A 116 -5.15 12.02 -10.22
C ILE A 116 -3.81 11.48 -10.70
N SER A 117 -2.93 12.36 -11.20
CA SER A 117 -1.63 11.97 -11.74
C SER A 117 -0.70 11.37 -10.67
N LEU A 118 0.12 10.40 -11.07
CA LEU A 118 1.04 9.67 -10.20
C LEU A 118 1.93 10.58 -9.31
N PRO A 119 2.54 11.67 -9.81
CA PRO A 119 3.32 12.58 -8.96
C PRO A 119 2.50 13.23 -7.84
N LYS A 120 1.23 13.55 -8.11
CA LYS A 120 0.32 14.10 -7.09
C LYS A 120 -0.04 13.05 -6.04
N ILE A 121 -0.23 11.79 -6.46
CA ILE A 121 -0.46 10.65 -5.55
C ILE A 121 0.72 10.51 -4.59
N ILE A 122 1.96 10.46 -5.11
CA ILE A 122 3.18 10.30 -4.32
C ILE A 122 3.35 11.47 -3.32
N LYS A 123 3.15 12.70 -3.78
CA LYS A 123 3.25 13.89 -2.93
C LYS A 123 2.24 13.85 -1.77
N ASN A 124 0.98 13.55 -2.06
CA ASN A 124 -0.06 13.46 -1.04
C ASN A 124 0.19 12.30 -0.07
N ALA A 125 0.62 11.15 -0.57
CA ALA A 125 0.96 10.01 0.26
C ALA A 125 2.12 10.30 1.22
N ALA A 126 3.15 11.03 0.77
CA ALA A 126 4.24 11.46 1.64
C ALA A 126 3.75 12.39 2.76
N ILE A 127 2.89 13.36 2.45
CA ILE A 127 2.30 14.26 3.46
C ILE A 127 1.45 13.44 4.46
N PHE A 128 0.58 12.55 3.98
CA PHE A 128 -0.29 11.76 4.85
C PHE A 128 0.46 10.72 5.68
N SER A 129 1.58 10.19 5.20
CA SER A 129 2.41 9.28 5.99
C SER A 129 2.96 9.97 7.24
N ILE A 130 3.32 11.24 7.15
CA ILE A 130 3.78 12.05 8.27
C ILE A 130 2.60 12.49 9.15
N LEU A 131 1.52 12.98 8.53
CA LEU A 131 0.32 13.46 9.27
C LEU A 131 -0.37 12.31 10.03
N GLY A 132 -0.27 11.09 9.52
CA GLY A 132 -0.81 9.87 10.11
C GLY A 132 0.17 9.12 11.02
N PHE A 133 1.34 9.69 11.35
CA PHE A 133 2.44 8.98 12.00
C PHE A 133 2.03 8.14 13.20
N GLY A 134 1.24 8.70 14.14
CA GLY A 134 0.80 7.96 15.33
C GLY A 134 -0.03 6.71 15.00
N ARG A 135 -0.96 6.79 14.05
CA ARG A 135 -1.76 5.62 13.61
C ARG A 135 -0.93 4.62 12.84
N ASN A 136 -0.03 5.12 11.99
CA ASN A 136 0.89 4.28 11.22
C ASN A 136 1.87 3.54 12.13
N PHE A 137 2.28 4.17 13.23
CA PHE A 137 3.14 3.54 14.23
C PHE A 137 2.41 2.41 14.98
N ILE A 138 1.14 2.64 15.39
CA ILE A 138 0.29 1.59 15.99
C ILE A 138 0.11 0.42 15.00
N MET A 139 -0.15 0.71 13.73
CA MET A 139 -0.23 -0.30 12.68
C MET A 139 1.09 -1.10 12.57
N LEU A 140 2.24 -0.43 12.60
CA LEU A 140 3.55 -1.08 12.54
C LEU A 140 3.75 -2.03 13.73
N LEU A 141 3.40 -1.61 14.94
CA LEU A 141 3.47 -2.47 16.13
C LEU A 141 2.56 -3.70 15.98
N GLY A 142 1.35 -3.53 15.45
CA GLY A 142 0.45 -4.63 15.17
C GLY A 142 1.01 -5.62 14.14
N ILE A 143 1.63 -5.13 13.07
CA ILE A 143 2.29 -5.97 12.06
C ILE A 143 3.47 -6.72 12.66
N LEU A 144 4.30 -6.06 13.47
CA LEU A 144 5.42 -6.73 14.17
C LEU A 144 4.91 -7.84 15.09
N MET A 145 3.83 -7.59 15.83
CA MET A 145 3.22 -8.59 16.69
C MET A 145 2.70 -9.81 15.90
N LEU A 146 2.10 -9.58 14.73
CA LEU A 146 1.66 -10.65 13.84
C LEU A 146 2.85 -11.45 13.27
N ILE A 147 3.95 -10.80 12.91
CA ILE A 147 5.17 -11.48 12.45
C ILE A 147 5.74 -12.37 13.56
N LEU A 148 5.80 -11.87 14.79
CA LEU A 148 6.26 -12.66 15.94
C LEU A 148 5.35 -13.87 16.20
N LEU A 149 4.03 -13.66 16.12
CA LEU A 149 3.05 -14.74 16.30
C LEU A 149 3.17 -15.82 15.23
N THR A 150 3.26 -15.42 13.96
CA THR A 150 3.43 -16.37 12.84
C THR A 150 4.77 -17.11 12.92
N GLY A 151 5.83 -16.42 13.36
CA GLY A 151 7.13 -17.04 13.62
C GLY A 151 7.08 -18.05 14.76
N ALA A 152 6.39 -17.73 15.86
CA ALA A 152 6.18 -18.64 16.98
C ALA A 152 5.38 -19.89 16.56
N LEU A 153 4.32 -19.71 15.76
CA LEU A 153 3.56 -20.86 15.20
C LEU A 153 4.43 -21.75 14.31
N GLY A 154 5.27 -21.14 13.48
CA GLY A 154 6.21 -21.86 12.62
C GLY A 154 7.29 -22.61 13.39
N SER A 155 7.71 -22.12 14.55
CA SER A 155 8.70 -22.82 15.40
C SER A 155 8.12 -24.07 16.06
N VAL A 156 6.81 -24.09 16.31
CA VAL A 156 6.12 -25.28 16.85
C VAL A 156 5.84 -26.31 15.76
N PHE A 157 5.35 -25.85 14.59
CA PHE A 157 5.02 -26.71 13.47
C PHE A 157 5.14 -25.95 12.15
N VAL A 158 6.16 -26.27 11.36
CA VAL A 158 6.51 -25.55 10.12
C VAL A 158 5.34 -25.37 9.14
N PRO A 159 4.52 -26.38 8.82
CA PRO A 159 3.37 -26.21 7.93
C PRO A 159 2.36 -25.16 8.45
N LEU A 160 2.16 -25.09 9.76
CA LEU A 160 1.25 -24.14 10.39
C LEU A 160 1.78 -22.70 10.27
N GLY A 161 3.09 -22.52 10.42
CA GLY A 161 3.76 -21.24 10.15
C GLY A 161 3.58 -20.79 8.71
N VAL A 162 3.81 -21.67 7.75
CA VAL A 162 3.65 -21.35 6.32
C VAL A 162 2.19 -20.96 5.99
N ILE A 163 1.22 -21.74 6.45
CA ILE A 163 -0.21 -21.44 6.23
C ILE A 163 -0.58 -20.09 6.87
N SER A 164 -0.11 -19.83 8.10
CA SER A 164 -0.43 -18.57 8.80
C SER A 164 0.16 -17.33 8.11
N ILE A 165 1.33 -17.43 7.46
CA ILE A 165 1.90 -16.36 6.65
C ILE A 165 0.96 -16.01 5.51
N PHE A 166 0.49 -16.98 4.73
CA PHE A 166 -0.34 -16.73 3.56
C PHE A 166 -1.77 -16.29 3.92
N MET A 167 -2.40 -16.92 4.91
CA MET A 167 -3.80 -16.65 5.24
C MET A 167 -3.98 -15.48 6.20
N ILE A 168 -3.12 -15.37 7.22
CA ILE A 168 -3.31 -14.41 8.32
C ILE A 168 -2.43 -13.18 8.11
N LEU A 169 -1.12 -13.35 7.90
CA LEU A 169 -0.19 -12.23 7.90
C LEU A 169 -0.46 -11.26 6.75
N PHE A 170 -0.55 -11.73 5.50
CA PHE A 170 -0.80 -10.87 4.34
C PHE A 170 -2.15 -10.16 4.42
N SER A 171 -3.21 -10.89 4.76
CA SER A 171 -4.55 -10.34 4.88
C SER A 171 -4.64 -9.27 5.98
N SER A 172 -4.12 -9.59 7.18
CA SER A 172 -4.14 -8.67 8.32
C SER A 172 -3.27 -7.43 8.10
N CYS A 173 -2.09 -7.56 7.49
CA CYS A 173 -1.24 -6.41 7.13
C CYS A 173 -1.95 -5.44 6.20
N ALA A 174 -2.63 -5.96 5.18
CA ALA A 174 -3.37 -5.15 4.22
C ALA A 174 -4.58 -4.46 4.87
N PHE A 175 -5.31 -5.15 5.74
CA PHE A 175 -6.43 -4.60 6.52
C PHE A 175 -5.96 -3.51 7.48
N MET A 176 -4.92 -3.76 8.26
CA MET A 176 -4.33 -2.78 9.19
C MET A 176 -3.84 -1.52 8.47
N GLY A 177 -3.17 -1.71 7.31
CA GLY A 177 -2.72 -0.61 6.45
C GLY A 177 -3.88 0.27 6.01
N MET A 178 -4.97 -0.33 5.53
CA MET A 178 -6.16 0.39 5.10
C MET A 178 -6.85 1.11 6.28
N TYR A 179 -6.96 0.44 7.42
CA TYR A 179 -7.56 1.02 8.63
C TYR A 179 -6.77 2.20 9.19
N ALA A 180 -5.45 2.23 9.00
CA ALA A 180 -4.61 3.36 9.35
C ALA A 180 -4.74 4.50 8.34
N ALA A 181 -4.71 4.20 7.02
CA ALA A 181 -4.65 5.19 5.95
C ALA A 181 -6.01 5.83 5.63
N TYR A 182 -7.07 5.02 5.54
CA TYR A 182 -8.37 5.47 5.03
C TYR A 182 -8.98 6.66 5.80
N PRO A 183 -9.00 6.71 7.15
CA PRO A 183 -9.61 7.85 7.86
C PRO A 183 -8.89 9.18 7.64
N LYS A 184 -7.58 9.15 7.36
CA LYS A 184 -6.83 10.37 7.01
C LYS A 184 -7.18 10.84 5.61
N ILE A 185 -7.25 9.92 4.66
CA ILE A 185 -7.66 10.22 3.28
C ILE A 185 -9.10 10.75 3.27
N LYS A 186 -10.00 10.13 4.03
CA LYS A 186 -11.38 10.59 4.16
C LYS A 186 -11.43 12.03 4.66
N LYS A 187 -10.81 12.32 5.79
CA LYS A 187 -10.85 13.64 6.44
C LYS A 187 -10.25 14.76 5.59
N TYR A 188 -9.16 14.50 4.86
CA TYR A 188 -8.38 15.53 4.18
C TYR A 188 -8.57 15.60 2.67
N MET A 189 -9.17 14.58 2.05
CA MET A 189 -9.40 14.55 0.60
C MET A 189 -10.86 14.32 0.23
N ILE A 190 -11.56 13.40 0.91
CA ILE A 190 -12.94 13.04 0.54
C ILE A 190 -13.93 14.07 1.09
N ASP A 191 -13.90 14.31 2.40
CA ASP A 191 -14.86 15.20 3.05
C ASP A 191 -14.80 16.65 2.48
N PRO A 192 -13.60 17.26 2.27
CA PRO A 192 -13.55 18.59 1.65
C PRO A 192 -14.03 18.65 0.19
N TYR A 193 -13.90 17.55 -0.54
CA TYR A 193 -14.37 17.47 -1.93
C TYR A 193 -15.90 17.45 -2.03
N TYR A 194 -16.58 16.84 -1.08
CA TYR A 194 -18.03 16.78 -1.03
C TYR A 194 -18.64 18.03 -0.37
N SER A 195 -18.07 18.56 0.72
CA SER A 195 -18.55 19.78 1.37
C SER A 195 -18.45 21.03 0.48
N GLY A 196 -17.45 21.11 -0.39
CA GLY A 196 -17.34 22.20 -1.38
C GLY A 196 -18.33 22.12 -2.56
N ARG A 197 -19.13 21.04 -2.66
CA ARG A 197 -20.17 20.88 -3.69
C ARG A 197 -21.58 21.16 -3.18
N GLU A 198 -21.79 21.14 -1.87
CA GLU A 198 -23.11 21.37 -1.26
C GLU A 198 -23.44 22.88 -1.08
N GLU A 199 -22.47 23.78 -1.18
CA GLU A 199 -22.68 25.24 -0.98
C GLU A 199 -23.18 26.06 -2.18
N PRO A 200 -23.22 25.62 -3.47
CA PRO A 200 -23.67 26.49 -4.57
C PRO A 200 -25.18 26.61 -4.77
N ASP A 201 -26.01 25.73 -4.21
CA ASP A 201 -27.43 25.65 -4.61
C ASP A 201 -28.43 26.27 -3.64
N GLU A 202 -28.01 26.73 -2.42
CA GLU A 202 -28.93 27.36 -1.47
C GLU A 202 -29.07 28.90 -1.58
N GLU A 203 -28.12 29.60 -2.24
CA GLU A 203 -28.20 31.07 -2.38
C GLU A 203 -28.94 31.55 -3.63
N SER A 204 -29.27 30.70 -4.59
CA SER A 204 -29.96 31.15 -5.82
C SER A 204 -31.49 31.07 -5.77
N GLY A 205 -32.08 30.57 -4.67
CA GLY A 205 -33.51 30.37 -4.53
C GLY A 205 -34.29 31.46 -3.78
N ALA A 206 -33.64 32.50 -3.22
CA ALA A 206 -34.27 33.45 -2.30
C ALA A 206 -34.63 34.82 -2.90
N GLU A 207 -34.37 35.09 -4.18
CA GLU A 207 -34.74 36.35 -4.84
C GLU A 207 -35.59 36.11 -6.08
N SER A 208 -36.89 35.85 -5.92
CA SER A 208 -37.94 36.26 -6.88
C SER A 208 -39.34 35.98 -6.36
N GLU A 209 -39.84 36.75 -5.40
CA GLU A 209 -41.26 37.10 -5.30
C GLU A 209 -41.43 38.56 -5.59
N PRO A 210 -42.03 38.96 -6.74
CA PRO A 210 -42.53 40.33 -6.92
C PRO A 210 -43.96 40.45 -6.37
N ASN A 211 -44.19 41.50 -5.63
CA ASN A 211 -45.50 42.05 -5.24
C ASN A 211 -46.47 42.16 -6.42
#